data_868219430bc933a27e7130d0bab52e47
#
_entry.id   868219430bc933a27e7130d0bab52e47
#
_cell.length_a   1.000
_cell.length_b   1.000
_cell.length_c   1.000
_cell.angle_alpha   90.00
_cell.angle_beta   90.00
_cell.angle_gamma   90.00
#
_symmetry.space_group_name_H-M   'P 1'
#
loop_
_entity.id
_entity.type
_entity.pdbx_description
1 polymer ?
#
loop_
_entity_poly.entity_id
_entity_poly.type
_entity_poly.pdbx_seq_one_letter_code
_entity_poly.pdbx_strand_id
1 'polypeptide(L)'
;MPTPDPSRQQAHHPPHSPSRRRAVAALLLGSAGLVGWTLHQRGPSGRISASALDGVGDDVCVVAPPTPYDPALGQAVADAREVPADARCPVCGMYPARARAWAAQVIFSDGDAFFFDSPLSLMLYLGNVAHYTRGRTADSLVARYVTDTATGQWLNAHEAVYVAGSSAMGPMRAGNLPAFASTDAAQQFVQQRGGRALAFNAIEAALLRGLAPNLRADHRQHAG
;
A
#
# COMPACT_ATOMS: atom_id res chain seq x y z
N MET A 1 3.05 -63.18 11.47
CA MET A 1 4.09 -62.55 12.28
C MET A 1 3.71 -61.14 12.52
N PRO A 2 3.82 -60.65 13.77
CA PRO A 2 2.76 -59.87 14.37
C PRO A 2 2.92 -58.36 14.16
N THR A 3 1.77 -57.72 14.04
CA THR A 3 1.55 -56.27 14.13
C THR A 3 1.72 -55.77 15.57
N PRO A 4 2.31 -54.63 15.82
CA PRO A 4 2.17 -53.96 17.13
C PRO A 4 1.06 -52.92 17.14
N ASP A 5 0.32 -53.03 18.20
CA ASP A 5 -0.75 -52.30 18.81
C ASP A 5 -0.48 -50.79 18.98
N PRO A 6 -1.43 -49.88 18.67
CA PRO A 6 -1.38 -48.48 19.04
C PRO A 6 -2.24 -48.19 20.27
N SER A 7 -1.69 -48.28 21.46
CA SER A 7 -2.36 -47.82 22.67
C SER A 7 -1.38 -47.19 23.65
N ARG A 8 -1.76 -46.01 24.12
CA ARG A 8 -1.27 -45.22 25.26
C ARG A 8 -0.21 -44.17 25.01
N GLN A 9 -0.72 -42.95 25.01
CA GLN A 9 -0.22 -41.99 25.99
C GLN A 9 -1.24 -40.86 26.16
N GLN A 10 -1.89 -40.85 27.34
CA GLN A 10 -2.79 -39.85 27.84
C GLN A 10 -1.97 -38.63 28.26
N ALA A 11 -2.37 -37.46 27.79
CA ALA A 11 -1.84 -36.18 28.21
C ALA A 11 -2.47 -35.74 29.53
N HIS A 12 -1.65 -35.43 30.49
CA HIS A 12 -2.05 -34.81 31.76
C HIS A 12 -2.30 -33.33 31.58
N HIS A 13 -3.50 -32.90 31.90
CA HIS A 13 -3.83 -31.50 32.20
C HIS A 13 -3.56 -31.22 33.67
N PRO A 14 -2.92 -30.08 34.03
CA PRO A 14 -2.93 -29.57 35.38
C PRO A 14 -4.12 -28.66 35.63
N PRO A 15 -4.63 -28.60 36.88
CA PRO A 15 -5.89 -27.99 37.23
C PRO A 15 -5.79 -26.49 37.55
N HIS A 16 -6.88 -25.81 37.27
CA HIS A 16 -7.18 -24.43 37.67
C HIS A 16 -7.29 -24.31 39.20
N SER A 17 -6.67 -23.27 39.80
CA SER A 17 -6.94 -22.85 41.15
C SER A 17 -7.46 -21.41 41.21
N PRO A 18 -8.57 -21.18 41.92
CA PRO A 18 -9.05 -19.85 42.22
C PRO A 18 -8.71 -19.50 43.69
N SER A 19 -8.15 -18.35 43.94
CA SER A 19 -8.18 -17.74 45.29
C SER A 19 -8.10 -16.24 45.18
N ARG A 20 -9.11 -15.69 45.58
CA ARG A 20 -9.61 -15.11 46.84
C ARG A 20 -9.32 -13.63 46.98
N ARG A 21 -10.42 -12.92 46.89
CA ARG A 21 -10.78 -11.64 47.46
C ARG A 21 -10.02 -11.28 48.75
N ARG A 22 -9.58 -10.05 48.86
CA ARG A 22 -9.74 -9.28 50.14
C ARG A 22 -9.77 -7.80 49.81
N ALA A 23 -10.92 -7.23 50.08
CA ALA A 23 -11.18 -5.82 50.23
C ALA A 23 -10.62 -5.32 51.53
N VAL A 24 -10.00 -4.14 51.54
CA VAL A 24 -9.93 -3.29 52.75
C VAL A 24 -10.13 -1.86 52.32
N ALA A 25 -11.20 -1.30 52.87
CA ALA A 25 -11.54 0.11 52.79
C ALA A 25 -10.72 0.86 53.88
N ALA A 26 -10.27 2.06 53.56
CA ALA A 26 -9.97 3.07 54.55
C ALA A 26 -10.26 4.45 53.98
N LEU A 27 -11.35 5.02 54.45
CA LEU A 27 -11.66 6.46 54.45
C LEU A 27 -10.71 7.19 55.42
N LEU A 28 -10.24 8.38 55.06
CA LEU A 28 -10.21 9.57 55.94
C LEU A 28 -9.82 10.83 55.15
N LEU A 29 -10.70 11.70 55.09
CA LEU A 29 -10.82 13.15 55.25
C LEU A 29 -9.50 13.98 55.30
N GLY A 30 -9.43 15.01 54.49
CA GLY A 30 -8.45 16.09 54.57
C GLY A 30 -8.74 17.18 53.55
N SER A 31 -9.51 18.17 54.00
CA SER A 31 -9.94 19.36 53.25
C SER A 31 -8.82 20.40 53.10
N ALA A 32 -9.00 21.28 52.10
CA ALA A 32 -8.46 22.61 51.89
C ALA A 32 -7.11 22.74 51.18
N GLY A 33 -7.18 23.34 49.98
CA GLY A 33 -6.03 23.81 49.21
C GLY A 33 -6.45 24.27 47.84
N LEU A 34 -7.45 25.19 47.73
CA LEU A 34 -7.69 25.98 46.56
C LEU A 34 -6.53 26.97 46.37
N VAL A 35 -6.21 27.21 45.13
CA VAL A 35 -5.40 28.28 44.54
C VAL A 35 -4.05 27.78 43.96
N GLY A 36 -3.98 27.80 42.66
CA GLY A 36 -2.73 28.15 41.96
C GLY A 36 -1.96 27.02 41.28
N TRP A 37 -2.59 26.26 40.32
CA TRP A 37 -1.75 25.61 39.34
C TRP A 37 -2.44 25.46 37.95
N THR A 38 -2.75 26.62 37.42
CA THR A 38 -3.06 26.75 35.97
C THR A 38 -1.88 27.43 35.31
N LEU A 39 -0.85 26.67 34.93
CA LEU A 39 0.18 27.08 33.95
C LEU A 39 1.31 26.04 34.03
N HIS A 40 1.27 25.01 33.26
CA HIS A 40 2.40 24.38 32.60
C HIS A 40 2.11 22.92 32.23
N GLN A 41 1.29 22.75 31.22
CA GLN A 41 1.39 21.54 30.38
C GLN A 41 0.92 21.89 28.96
N ARG A 42 1.66 22.80 28.32
CA ARG A 42 1.72 22.79 26.86
C ARG A 42 2.90 21.92 26.49
N GLY A 43 2.65 20.61 26.38
CA GLY A 43 3.49 19.71 25.59
C GLY A 43 3.51 20.23 24.15
N PRO A 44 4.59 20.06 23.41
CA PRO A 44 4.60 20.36 22.00
C PRO A 44 3.65 19.37 21.30
N SER A 45 2.37 19.73 21.23
CA SER A 45 1.49 19.19 20.20
C SER A 45 2.16 19.57 18.89
N GLY A 46 2.76 18.61 18.20
CA GLY A 46 3.21 18.76 16.84
C GLY A 46 2.00 19.21 16.04
N ARG A 47 1.84 20.53 15.94
CA ARG A 47 0.96 21.13 14.94
C ARG A 47 1.60 20.76 13.62
N ILE A 48 1.01 19.79 12.92
CA ILE A 48 1.15 19.69 11.48
C ILE A 48 0.89 21.12 11.01
N SER A 49 1.92 21.79 10.49
CA SER A 49 1.80 23.16 10.01
C SER A 49 0.69 23.17 8.97
N ALA A 50 -0.40 23.87 9.26
CA ALA A 50 -1.52 24.06 8.36
C ALA A 50 -1.09 24.69 7.01
N SER A 51 0.12 25.25 6.95
CA SER A 51 0.70 25.85 5.74
C SER A 51 0.98 24.88 4.60
N ALA A 52 0.94 23.56 4.82
CA ALA A 52 1.09 22.59 3.72
C ALA A 52 -0.24 22.32 2.98
N LEU A 53 -1.36 22.85 3.50
CA LEU A 53 -2.69 22.66 2.92
C LEU A 53 -3.27 23.92 2.27
N ASP A 54 -2.58 25.06 2.33
CA ASP A 54 -3.07 26.36 1.83
C ASP A 54 -3.26 26.43 0.29
N GLY A 55 -3.05 25.33 -0.43
CA GLY A 55 -3.32 25.25 -1.88
C GLY A 55 -4.37 24.21 -2.27
N VAL A 56 -4.92 23.49 -1.29
CA VAL A 56 -5.95 22.47 -1.54
C VAL A 56 -7.29 23.09 -1.15
N GLY A 57 -8.14 23.40 -2.13
CA GLY A 57 -9.50 23.87 -1.84
C GLY A 57 -10.22 22.86 -0.94
N ASP A 58 -11.13 23.34 -0.10
CA ASP A 58 -11.86 22.56 0.93
C ASP A 58 -12.61 21.31 0.41
N ASP A 59 -12.71 21.14 -0.92
CA ASP A 59 -13.44 20.05 -1.58
C ASP A 59 -12.55 18.88 -2.05
N VAL A 60 -11.25 18.87 -1.72
CA VAL A 60 -10.34 17.82 -2.19
C VAL A 60 -10.15 16.74 -1.14
N CYS A 61 -10.85 15.62 -1.31
CA CYS A 61 -10.51 14.39 -0.61
C CYS A 61 -9.14 13.89 -1.05
N VAL A 62 -8.10 14.03 -0.23
CA VAL A 62 -6.80 13.39 -0.45
C VAL A 62 -6.95 11.90 -0.11
N VAL A 63 -7.28 11.09 -1.12
CA VAL A 63 -7.53 9.64 -0.94
C VAL A 63 -6.23 8.89 -0.63
N ALA A 64 -5.09 9.40 -1.11
CA ALA A 64 -3.78 8.77 -0.97
C ALA A 64 -2.72 9.84 -0.68
N PRO A 65 -2.41 10.12 0.58
CA PRO A 65 -1.30 11.01 0.91
C PRO A 65 0.03 10.40 0.45
N PRO A 66 1.04 11.21 0.12
CA PRO A 66 2.39 10.72 -0.14
C PRO A 66 2.99 10.09 1.12
N THR A 67 3.91 9.15 0.91
CA THR A 67 4.82 8.68 1.95
C THR A 67 6.11 9.46 1.83
N PRO A 68 6.45 10.32 2.79
CA PRO A 68 7.65 11.14 2.73
C PRO A 68 8.93 10.31 2.75
N TYR A 69 10.01 10.87 2.21
CA TYR A 69 11.33 10.29 2.34
C TYR A 69 11.85 10.44 3.76
N ASP A 70 12.37 9.33 4.31
CA ASP A 70 13.05 9.33 5.60
C ASP A 70 14.55 9.02 5.41
N PRO A 71 15.44 10.01 5.51
CA PRO A 71 16.87 9.81 5.37
C PRO A 71 17.47 8.92 6.48
N ALA A 72 16.77 8.76 7.62
CA ALA A 72 17.23 7.89 8.71
C ALA A 72 17.22 6.40 8.35
N LEU A 73 16.48 6.02 7.31
CA LEU A 73 16.47 4.65 6.79
C LEU A 73 17.75 4.28 6.00
N GLY A 74 18.63 5.24 5.71
CA GLY A 74 19.91 5.02 5.02
C GLY A 74 19.79 4.58 3.56
N GLN A 75 18.60 4.69 2.95
CA GLN A 75 18.34 4.40 1.54
C GLN A 75 18.54 5.66 0.68
N ALA A 76 18.89 5.50 -0.60
CA ALA A 76 18.88 6.63 -1.52
C ALA A 76 17.45 7.09 -1.80
N VAL A 77 17.29 8.37 -2.17
CA VAL A 77 15.96 8.97 -2.45
C VAL A 77 15.18 8.17 -3.48
N ALA A 78 15.87 7.66 -4.51
CA ALA A 78 15.26 6.93 -5.61
C ALA A 78 15.10 5.43 -5.37
N ASP A 79 15.58 4.89 -4.24
CA ASP A 79 15.49 3.45 -3.97
C ASP A 79 14.05 3.01 -3.73
N ALA A 80 13.73 1.79 -4.19
CA ALA A 80 12.43 1.18 -3.93
C ALA A 80 12.21 0.98 -2.43
N ARG A 81 11.00 1.30 -1.96
CA ARG A 81 10.64 1.29 -0.56
C ARG A 81 9.68 0.17 -0.21
N GLU A 82 9.72 -0.23 1.05
CA GLU A 82 8.70 -1.07 1.66
C GLU A 82 7.32 -0.40 1.54
N VAL A 83 6.29 -1.18 1.23
CA VAL A 83 4.92 -0.67 1.12
C VAL A 83 4.34 -0.45 2.52
N PRO A 84 4.02 0.79 2.93
CA PRO A 84 3.40 1.05 4.22
C PRO A 84 2.03 0.36 4.34
N ALA A 85 1.70 -0.11 5.53
CA ALA A 85 0.45 -0.85 5.77
C ALA A 85 -0.81 0.00 5.51
N ASP A 86 -0.71 1.30 5.72
CA ASP A 86 -1.76 2.30 5.57
C ASP A 86 -1.74 3.04 4.23
N ALA A 87 -0.69 2.83 3.39
CA ALA A 87 -0.63 3.44 2.07
C ALA A 87 -1.87 3.09 1.23
N ARG A 88 -2.35 4.07 0.49
CA ARG A 88 -3.46 3.90 -0.44
C ARG A 88 -3.04 4.17 -1.88
N CYS A 89 -3.62 3.40 -2.78
CA CYS A 89 -3.44 3.62 -4.21
C CYS A 89 -4.17 4.90 -4.65
N PRO A 90 -3.47 5.90 -5.26
CA PRO A 90 -4.11 7.14 -5.68
C PRO A 90 -5.11 6.97 -6.83
N VAL A 91 -5.09 5.83 -7.52
CA VAL A 91 -5.98 5.55 -8.66
C VAL A 91 -7.30 4.93 -8.21
N CYS A 92 -7.26 4.02 -7.21
CA CYS A 92 -8.43 3.20 -6.86
C CYS A 92 -8.72 3.12 -5.35
N GLY A 93 -7.89 3.74 -4.49
CA GLY A 93 -8.08 3.75 -3.04
C GLY A 93 -7.78 2.43 -2.33
N MET A 94 -7.38 1.37 -3.04
CA MET A 94 -7.00 0.08 -2.46
C MET A 94 -5.73 0.20 -1.60
N TYR A 95 -5.53 -0.77 -0.70
CA TYR A 95 -4.33 -0.87 0.13
C TYR A 95 -3.28 -1.77 -0.55
N PRO A 96 -2.19 -1.23 -1.12
CA PRO A 96 -1.18 -2.03 -1.83
C PRO A 96 -0.53 -3.08 -0.93
N ALA A 97 -0.38 -2.80 0.35
CA ALA A 97 0.19 -3.73 1.33
C ALA A 97 -0.57 -5.06 1.46
N ARG A 98 -1.87 -5.09 1.08
CA ARG A 98 -2.69 -6.31 1.12
C ARG A 98 -2.41 -7.27 -0.05
N ALA A 99 -1.75 -6.78 -1.09
CA ALA A 99 -1.45 -7.56 -2.29
C ALA A 99 -0.05 -7.22 -2.82
N ARG A 100 0.97 -7.36 -1.98
CA ARG A 100 2.37 -6.95 -2.26
C ARG A 100 2.93 -7.53 -3.54
N ALA A 101 2.56 -8.75 -3.91
CA ALA A 101 2.98 -9.38 -5.15
C ALA A 101 2.51 -8.63 -6.42
N TRP A 102 1.58 -7.69 -6.26
CA TRP A 102 1.06 -6.83 -7.32
C TRP A 102 1.47 -5.37 -7.15
N ALA A 103 2.07 -5.02 -6.02
CA ALA A 103 2.34 -3.63 -5.69
C ALA A 103 3.25 -2.96 -6.73
N ALA A 104 3.04 -1.66 -6.89
CA ALA A 104 3.92 -0.79 -7.66
C ALA A 104 4.14 0.51 -6.89
N GLN A 105 5.16 1.29 -7.25
CA GLN A 105 5.44 2.57 -6.64
C GLN A 105 6.09 3.55 -7.61
N VAL A 106 5.88 4.84 -7.32
CA VAL A 106 6.64 5.94 -7.92
C VAL A 106 7.31 6.75 -6.83
N ILE A 107 8.43 7.35 -7.16
CA ILE A 107 9.17 8.24 -6.28
C ILE A 107 9.41 9.55 -7.02
N PHE A 108 9.10 10.64 -6.35
CA PHE A 108 9.29 12.00 -6.84
C PHE A 108 10.65 12.58 -6.43
N SER A 109 11.09 13.63 -7.08
CA SER A 109 12.38 14.28 -6.84
C SER A 109 12.54 14.85 -5.42
N ASP A 110 11.44 15.18 -4.75
CA ASP A 110 11.42 15.60 -3.34
C ASP A 110 11.48 14.41 -2.37
N GLY A 111 11.48 13.19 -2.91
CA GLY A 111 11.53 11.97 -2.15
C GLY A 111 10.17 11.41 -1.73
N ASP A 112 9.06 12.07 -2.02
CA ASP A 112 7.74 11.52 -1.77
C ASP A 112 7.47 10.28 -2.62
N ALA A 113 6.91 9.25 -2.02
CA ALA A 113 6.51 8.02 -2.71
C ALA A 113 5.00 7.84 -2.70
N PHE A 114 4.47 7.29 -3.80
CA PHE A 114 3.10 6.80 -3.91
C PHE A 114 3.11 5.33 -4.28
N PHE A 115 2.20 4.58 -3.68
CA PHE A 115 2.10 3.14 -3.87
C PHE A 115 0.80 2.77 -4.56
N PHE A 116 0.86 1.77 -5.44
CA PHE A 116 -0.27 1.30 -6.25
C PHE A 116 -0.56 -0.16 -5.93
N ASP A 117 -1.83 -0.53 -6.01
CA ASP A 117 -2.28 -1.92 -5.81
C ASP A 117 -1.86 -2.85 -6.95
N SER A 118 -1.52 -2.29 -8.12
CA SER A 118 -1.15 -3.08 -9.29
C SER A 118 -0.34 -2.27 -10.31
N PRO A 119 0.42 -2.95 -11.20
CA PRO A 119 1.07 -2.29 -12.33
C PRO A 119 0.07 -1.59 -13.26
N LEU A 120 -1.16 -2.11 -13.39
CA LEU A 120 -2.20 -1.43 -14.17
C LEU A 120 -2.53 -0.06 -13.60
N SER A 121 -2.71 0.05 -12.29
CA SER A 121 -2.95 1.34 -11.63
C SER A 121 -1.77 2.30 -11.77
N LEU A 122 -0.54 1.79 -11.69
CA LEU A 122 0.65 2.58 -12.00
C LEU A 122 0.60 3.15 -13.41
N MET A 123 0.30 2.33 -14.44
CA MET A 123 0.24 2.79 -15.83
C MET A 123 -0.86 3.84 -16.07
N LEU A 124 -2.01 3.67 -15.44
CA LEU A 124 -3.09 4.67 -15.48
C LEU A 124 -2.65 6.00 -14.85
N TYR A 125 -1.96 5.93 -13.72
CA TYR A 125 -1.39 7.08 -13.03
C TYR A 125 -0.38 7.82 -13.90
N LEU A 126 0.56 7.10 -14.52
CA LEU A 126 1.60 7.67 -15.38
C LEU A 126 0.99 8.36 -16.62
N GLY A 127 -0.16 7.92 -17.08
CA GLY A 127 -0.90 8.55 -18.17
C GLY A 127 -1.48 9.93 -17.83
N ASN A 128 -1.67 10.25 -16.53
CA ASN A 128 -2.17 11.56 -16.11
C ASN A 128 -1.87 11.82 -14.61
N VAL A 129 -0.61 12.06 -14.29
CA VAL A 129 -0.14 12.26 -12.91
C VAL A 129 -0.90 13.39 -12.20
N ALA A 130 -1.08 14.53 -12.88
CA ALA A 130 -1.74 15.70 -12.30
C ALA A 130 -3.21 15.48 -11.95
N HIS A 131 -3.87 14.52 -12.62
CA HIS A 131 -5.25 14.15 -12.32
C HIS A 131 -5.38 13.45 -10.95
N TYR A 132 -4.44 12.54 -10.66
CA TYR A 132 -4.46 11.74 -9.43
C TYR A 132 -3.75 12.43 -8.27
N THR A 133 -2.80 13.32 -8.57
CA THR A 133 -1.96 13.99 -7.57
C THR A 133 -1.77 15.44 -7.96
N ARG A 134 -2.61 16.32 -7.43
CA ARG A 134 -2.56 17.76 -7.72
C ARG A 134 -1.20 18.35 -7.39
N GLY A 135 -0.73 19.25 -8.24
CA GLY A 135 0.56 19.94 -8.07
C GLY A 135 1.79 19.10 -8.45
N ARG A 136 1.60 17.86 -8.94
CA ARG A 136 2.70 17.01 -9.40
C ARG A 136 2.60 16.71 -10.88
N THR A 137 3.77 16.52 -11.51
CA THR A 137 3.88 16.21 -12.95
C THR A 137 4.74 14.96 -13.16
N ALA A 138 4.64 14.35 -14.33
CA ALA A 138 5.46 13.20 -14.68
C ALA A 138 6.95 13.52 -14.74
N ASP A 139 7.33 14.79 -15.02
CA ASP A 139 8.72 15.24 -15.12
C ASP A 139 9.45 15.25 -13.76
N SER A 140 8.70 15.32 -12.67
CA SER A 140 9.28 15.26 -11.32
C SER A 140 9.43 13.85 -10.76
N LEU A 141 9.08 12.81 -11.53
CA LEU A 141 9.29 11.41 -11.17
C LEU A 141 10.75 11.00 -11.40
N VAL A 142 11.42 10.55 -10.34
CA VAL A 142 12.81 10.07 -10.39
C VAL A 142 12.92 8.54 -10.46
N ALA A 143 11.93 7.81 -9.93
CA ALA A 143 11.91 6.35 -10.01
C ALA A 143 10.50 5.78 -10.14
N ARG A 144 10.40 4.60 -10.74
CA ARG A 144 9.17 3.83 -10.94
C ARG A 144 9.49 2.35 -10.79
N TYR A 145 8.75 1.67 -9.90
CA TYR A 145 8.97 0.26 -9.62
C TYR A 145 7.67 -0.54 -9.70
N VAL A 146 7.82 -1.79 -10.10
CA VAL A 146 6.77 -2.82 -10.06
C VAL A 146 7.31 -4.05 -9.36
N THR A 147 6.43 -4.86 -8.79
CA THR A 147 6.84 -6.14 -8.20
C THR A 147 6.95 -7.20 -9.29
N ASP A 148 8.07 -7.94 -9.30
CA ASP A 148 8.21 -9.16 -10.10
C ASP A 148 7.25 -10.22 -9.58
N THR A 149 6.32 -10.62 -10.43
CA THR A 149 5.30 -11.61 -10.09
C THR A 149 5.90 -12.98 -9.72
N ALA A 150 7.10 -13.30 -10.24
CA ALA A 150 7.75 -14.57 -9.99
C ALA A 150 8.52 -14.61 -8.65
N THR A 151 9.15 -13.50 -8.25
CA THR A 151 10.08 -13.46 -7.12
C THR A 151 9.63 -12.55 -5.96
N GLY A 152 8.68 -11.66 -6.21
CA GLY A 152 8.27 -10.63 -5.24
C GLY A 152 9.27 -9.47 -5.07
N GLN A 153 10.33 -9.40 -5.87
CA GLN A 153 11.33 -8.35 -5.81
C GLN A 153 10.89 -7.11 -6.60
N TRP A 154 11.38 -5.94 -6.21
CA TRP A 154 11.17 -4.72 -6.96
C TRP A 154 11.98 -4.71 -8.26
N LEU A 155 11.33 -4.33 -9.35
CA LEU A 155 11.91 -4.12 -10.68
C LEU A 155 11.72 -2.68 -11.09
N ASN A 156 12.69 -2.12 -11.83
CA ASN A 156 12.47 -0.89 -12.57
C ASN A 156 11.34 -1.10 -13.58
N ALA A 157 10.31 -0.26 -13.50
CA ALA A 157 9.12 -0.42 -14.32
C ALA A 157 9.41 -0.33 -15.83
N HIS A 158 10.41 0.45 -16.26
CA HIS A 158 10.78 0.56 -17.67
C HIS A 158 11.50 -0.67 -18.22
N GLU A 159 12.13 -1.46 -17.36
CA GLU A 159 12.89 -2.65 -17.73
C GLU A 159 12.06 -3.93 -17.64
N ALA A 160 10.94 -3.88 -16.91
CA ALA A 160 10.06 -5.01 -16.70
C ALA A 160 9.33 -5.43 -18.00
N VAL A 161 9.06 -6.72 -18.10
CA VAL A 161 8.17 -7.30 -19.13
C VAL A 161 6.80 -7.54 -18.53
N TYR A 162 5.76 -7.05 -19.16
CA TYR A 162 4.38 -7.12 -18.68
C TYR A 162 3.58 -8.16 -19.45
N VAL A 163 2.58 -8.78 -18.83
CA VAL A 163 1.65 -9.66 -19.52
C VAL A 163 0.25 -9.06 -19.49
N ALA A 164 -0.32 -8.81 -20.68
CA ALA A 164 -1.68 -8.30 -20.82
C ALA A 164 -2.65 -9.41 -21.22
N GLY A 165 -3.87 -9.39 -20.67
CA GLY A 165 -4.95 -10.30 -21.04
C GLY A 165 -4.80 -11.72 -20.53
N SER A 166 -4.01 -11.94 -19.48
CA SER A 166 -3.93 -13.24 -18.80
C SER A 166 -5.14 -13.53 -17.93
N SER A 167 -5.34 -14.80 -17.56
CA SER A 167 -6.37 -15.23 -16.61
C SER A 167 -6.02 -14.93 -15.14
N ALA A 168 -4.85 -14.38 -14.86
CA ALA A 168 -4.47 -14.00 -13.50
C ALA A 168 -5.31 -12.80 -13.02
N MET A 169 -5.81 -12.89 -11.80
CA MET A 169 -6.65 -11.87 -11.20
C MET A 169 -5.83 -10.99 -10.26
N GLY A 170 -5.72 -9.71 -10.57
CA GLY A 170 -5.14 -8.71 -9.66
C GLY A 170 -6.09 -8.34 -8.52
N PRO A 171 -5.67 -7.44 -7.63
CA PRO A 171 -6.42 -7.06 -6.43
C PRO A 171 -7.85 -6.58 -6.71
N MET A 172 -8.07 -5.89 -7.81
CA MET A 172 -9.39 -5.37 -8.19
C MET A 172 -10.27 -6.38 -8.94
N ARG A 173 -9.81 -7.60 -9.14
CA ARG A 173 -10.47 -8.63 -9.96
C ARG A 173 -10.86 -8.15 -11.37
N ALA A 174 -10.33 -7.02 -11.80
CA ALA A 174 -10.40 -6.48 -13.13
C ALA A 174 -9.04 -6.63 -13.79
N GLY A 175 -8.91 -6.30 -15.06
CA GLY A 175 -7.68 -6.44 -15.84
C GLY A 175 -6.41 -6.19 -15.05
N ASN A 176 -5.34 -6.78 -15.49
CA ASN A 176 -4.06 -6.74 -14.78
C ASN A 176 -2.91 -6.68 -15.80
N LEU A 177 -1.75 -6.31 -15.31
CA LEU A 177 -0.48 -6.29 -16.01
C LEU A 177 0.60 -6.88 -15.11
N PRO A 178 0.59 -8.19 -14.78
CA PRO A 178 1.66 -8.77 -13.99
C PRO A 178 3.00 -8.51 -14.67
N ALA A 179 4.02 -8.17 -13.88
CA ALA A 179 5.34 -7.77 -14.33
C ALA A 179 6.37 -8.86 -14.02
N PHE A 180 7.38 -8.98 -14.87
CA PHE A 180 8.43 -9.99 -14.78
C PHE A 180 9.80 -9.39 -15.07
N ALA A 181 10.84 -9.93 -14.43
CA ALA A 181 12.21 -9.50 -14.64
C ALA A 181 12.78 -9.89 -16.02
N SER A 182 12.20 -10.89 -16.69
CA SER A 182 12.69 -11.39 -17.97
C SER A 182 11.57 -11.78 -18.93
N THR A 183 11.89 -11.76 -20.21
CA THR A 183 11.00 -12.24 -21.28
C THR A 183 10.66 -13.71 -21.09
N ASP A 184 11.63 -14.54 -20.67
CA ASP A 184 11.42 -15.97 -20.47
C ASP A 184 10.42 -16.25 -19.36
N ALA A 185 10.52 -15.56 -18.22
CA ALA A 185 9.56 -15.65 -17.12
C ALA A 185 8.16 -15.21 -17.56
N ALA A 186 8.06 -14.11 -18.29
CA ALA A 186 6.80 -13.64 -18.85
C ALA A 186 6.19 -14.65 -19.84
N GLN A 187 6.99 -15.26 -20.70
CA GLN A 187 6.53 -16.28 -21.65
C GLN A 187 6.06 -17.56 -20.96
N GLN A 188 6.78 -18.05 -19.93
CA GLN A 188 6.34 -19.19 -19.13
C GLN A 188 4.98 -18.89 -18.45
N PHE A 189 4.80 -17.68 -17.95
CA PHE A 189 3.51 -17.25 -17.39
C PHE A 189 2.41 -17.23 -18.47
N VAL A 190 2.70 -16.72 -19.67
CA VAL A 190 1.75 -16.70 -20.81
C VAL A 190 1.33 -18.12 -21.19
N GLN A 191 2.24 -19.10 -21.20
CA GLN A 191 1.91 -20.50 -21.47
C GLN A 191 0.92 -21.09 -20.46
N GLN A 192 1.00 -20.65 -19.19
CA GLN A 192 0.15 -21.15 -18.10
C GLN A 192 -1.17 -20.39 -17.96
N ARG A 193 -1.16 -19.09 -18.21
CA ARG A 193 -2.25 -18.17 -17.87
C ARG A 193 -2.83 -17.43 -19.09
N GLY A 194 -2.28 -17.64 -20.29
CA GLY A 194 -2.65 -16.90 -21.47
C GLY A 194 -2.17 -15.46 -21.46
N GLY A 195 -2.66 -14.65 -22.39
CA GLY A 195 -2.26 -13.28 -22.56
C GLY A 195 -1.08 -13.12 -23.53
N ARG A 196 -0.47 -11.94 -23.54
CA ARG A 196 0.70 -11.62 -24.37
C ARG A 196 1.71 -10.79 -23.60
N ALA A 197 2.99 -11.08 -23.79
CA ALA A 197 4.09 -10.33 -23.21
C ALA A 197 4.32 -9.00 -23.96
N LEU A 198 4.62 -7.94 -23.22
CA LEU A 198 4.80 -6.57 -23.70
C LEU A 198 5.94 -5.88 -22.96
N ALA A 199 6.74 -5.09 -23.67
CA ALA A 199 7.62 -4.13 -23.01
C ALA A 199 6.83 -2.91 -22.50
N PHE A 200 7.40 -2.15 -21.57
CA PHE A 200 6.78 -0.96 -20.99
C PHE A 200 6.24 0.02 -22.05
N ASN A 201 7.05 0.34 -23.05
CA ASN A 201 6.71 1.29 -24.12
C ASN A 201 5.64 0.79 -25.10
N ALA A 202 5.31 -0.50 -25.07
CA ALA A 202 4.23 -1.09 -25.88
C ALA A 202 2.87 -1.08 -25.14
N ILE A 203 2.83 -0.55 -23.92
CA ILE A 203 1.59 -0.42 -23.13
C ILE A 203 0.88 0.88 -23.53
N GLU A 204 -0.05 0.76 -24.46
CA GLU A 204 -0.78 1.89 -25.01
C GLU A 204 -2.03 2.24 -24.18
N ALA A 205 -2.45 3.52 -24.26
CA ALA A 205 -3.66 3.99 -23.59
C ALA A 205 -4.93 3.21 -24.00
N ALA A 206 -5.01 2.72 -25.24
CA ALA A 206 -6.12 1.89 -25.71
C ALA A 206 -6.20 0.55 -24.96
N LEU A 207 -5.04 -0.09 -24.75
CA LEU A 207 -4.95 -1.32 -23.95
C LEU A 207 -5.38 -1.07 -22.49
N LEU A 208 -4.87 -0.02 -21.86
CA LEU A 208 -5.24 0.34 -20.48
C LEU A 208 -6.74 0.58 -20.34
N ARG A 209 -7.35 1.21 -21.34
CA ARG A 209 -8.80 1.41 -21.37
C ARG A 209 -9.59 0.11 -21.45
N GLY A 210 -9.09 -0.88 -22.15
CA GLY A 210 -9.72 -2.19 -22.26
C GLY A 210 -9.59 -3.02 -20.98
N LEU A 211 -8.46 -2.87 -20.28
CA LEU A 211 -8.19 -3.60 -19.04
C LEU A 211 -8.90 -3.02 -17.81
N ALA A 212 -9.27 -1.73 -17.81
CA ALA A 212 -9.88 -1.04 -16.69
C ALA A 212 -11.23 -0.37 -17.03
N PRO A 213 -12.22 -1.11 -17.52
CA PRO A 213 -13.50 -0.52 -17.95
C PRO A 213 -14.25 0.17 -16.80
N ASN A 214 -14.14 -0.33 -15.58
CA ASN A 214 -14.89 0.14 -14.42
C ASN A 214 -14.28 1.37 -13.74
N LEU A 215 -12.98 1.62 -13.89
CA LEU A 215 -12.31 2.80 -13.32
C LEU A 215 -12.76 4.14 -13.97
N ARG A 216 -13.58 4.08 -15.01
CA ARG A 216 -14.14 5.24 -15.72
C ARG A 216 -15.56 5.58 -15.34
N ALA A 217 -16.31 4.66 -14.76
CA ALA A 217 -17.72 4.88 -14.45
C ALA A 217 -17.89 5.94 -13.36
N ASP A 218 -17.01 5.97 -12.37
CA ASP A 218 -17.13 6.87 -11.23
C ASP A 218 -16.84 8.34 -11.57
N HIS A 219 -16.01 8.62 -12.57
CA HIS A 219 -15.66 10.01 -12.93
C HIS A 219 -16.73 10.74 -13.74
N ARG A 220 -17.72 10.05 -14.30
CA ARG A 220 -18.84 10.72 -15.03
C ARG A 220 -20.02 11.06 -14.12
N GLN A 221 -20.13 10.47 -12.94
CA GLN A 221 -21.25 10.70 -12.04
C GLN A 221 -21.06 11.95 -11.17
N HIS A 222 -19.85 12.49 -11.08
CA HIS A 222 -19.55 13.71 -10.31
C HIS A 222 -19.32 14.97 -11.16
N ALA A 223 -19.55 14.90 -12.48
CA ALA A 223 -19.40 16.02 -13.42
C ALA A 223 -20.76 16.54 -13.94
N GLY A 224 -21.83 16.33 -13.18
CA GLY A 224 -23.19 16.81 -13.46
C GLY A 224 -23.68 17.83 -12.45
#